data_f3c22c88d608c1277b9fa84e26cf7a18
#
_entry.id   f3c22c88d608c1277b9fa84e26cf7a18
#
_cell.length_a   1.000
_cell.length_b   1.000
_cell.length_c   1.000
_cell.angle_alpha   90.00
_cell.angle_beta   90.00
_cell.angle_gamma   90.00
#
_symmetry.space_group_name_H-M   'P 1'
#
loop_
_entity.id
_entity.type
_entity.pdbx_description
1 polymer ?
#
loop_
_entity_poly.entity_id
_entity_poly.type
_entity_poly.pdbx_seq_one_letter_code
_entity_poly.pdbx_strand_id
1 'polypeptide(L)'
;MQEKEKILFEIESKVDRSEPENKQYVEVGKIQLKYHKHLGNSEELVQQLKALLEITLKFEDVYRTEYVLNRQEISVLTEIALIYWGKKDYQMALEIYHFIDDRYSDSCIKPVFHMLDWNMNIANYARALDELKYFKEAMCTCQKAVQQMLYAGKGASLGYCLMIQACIMEEEGKEV
;
A
#
# COMPACT_ATOMS: atom_id res chain seq x y z
N MET A 1 16.05 1.11 14.11
CA MET A 1 16.59 1.29 12.74
C MET A 1 17.67 0.26 12.42
N GLN A 2 18.71 0.09 13.24
CA GLN A 2 19.75 -0.96 13.08
C GLN A 2 19.21 -2.39 12.98
N GLU A 3 18.12 -2.70 13.70
CA GLU A 3 17.50 -4.03 13.68
C GLU A 3 16.87 -4.36 12.31
N LYS A 4 16.16 -3.39 11.69
CA LYS A 4 15.59 -3.59 10.34
C LYS A 4 16.66 -3.85 9.27
N GLU A 5 17.79 -3.16 9.37
CA GLU A 5 18.94 -3.39 8.46
C GLU A 5 19.52 -4.79 8.63
N LYS A 6 19.69 -5.22 9.89
CA LYS A 6 20.19 -6.55 10.19
C LYS A 6 19.27 -7.63 9.65
N ILE A 7 17.96 -7.48 9.85
CA ILE A 7 16.95 -8.41 9.32
C ILE A 7 17.01 -8.45 7.80
N LEU A 8 17.06 -7.29 7.12
CA LEU A 8 17.13 -7.23 5.67
C LEU A 8 18.40 -7.91 5.13
N PHE A 9 19.54 -7.67 5.76
CA PHE A 9 20.80 -8.33 5.41
C PHE A 9 20.72 -9.86 5.59
N GLU A 10 20.09 -10.31 6.67
CA GLU A 10 19.88 -11.74 6.92
C GLU A 10 18.97 -12.37 5.87
N ILE A 11 17.88 -11.69 5.48
CA ILE A 11 16.99 -12.13 4.41
C ILE A 11 17.76 -12.19 3.09
N GLU A 12 18.48 -11.12 2.73
CA GLU A 12 19.26 -11.06 1.48
C GLU A 12 20.28 -12.20 1.35
N SER A 13 20.85 -12.64 2.48
CA SER A 13 21.82 -13.74 2.51
C SER A 13 21.20 -15.14 2.34
N LYS A 14 19.89 -15.28 2.57
CA LYS A 14 19.19 -16.56 2.59
C LYS A 14 18.25 -16.78 1.39
N VAL A 15 17.82 -15.72 0.71
CA VAL A 15 16.87 -15.84 -0.41
C VAL A 15 17.60 -16.08 -1.73
N ASP A 16 16.99 -16.89 -2.59
CA ASP A 16 17.44 -17.05 -3.97
C ASP A 16 17.04 -15.82 -4.79
N ARG A 17 18.03 -15.01 -5.14
CA ARG A 17 17.84 -13.78 -5.92
C ARG A 17 17.70 -14.02 -7.43
N SER A 18 17.80 -15.26 -7.90
CA SER A 18 17.47 -15.60 -9.28
C SER A 18 15.96 -15.55 -9.53
N GLU A 19 15.15 -15.73 -8.47
CA GLU A 19 13.71 -15.60 -8.50
C GLU A 19 13.31 -14.11 -8.51
N PRO A 20 12.50 -13.66 -9.50
CA PRO A 20 12.13 -12.25 -9.67
C PRO A 20 11.46 -11.64 -8.43
N GLU A 21 10.56 -12.37 -7.80
CA GLU A 21 9.82 -11.91 -6.61
C GLU A 21 10.75 -11.73 -5.40
N ASN A 22 11.70 -12.63 -5.20
CA ASN A 22 12.69 -12.52 -4.13
C ASN A 22 13.60 -11.29 -4.33
N LYS A 23 13.98 -11.04 -5.58
CA LYS A 23 14.74 -9.84 -5.94
C LYS A 23 13.94 -8.57 -5.63
N GLN A 24 12.68 -8.51 -6.06
CA GLN A 24 11.79 -7.39 -5.75
C GLN A 24 11.69 -7.18 -4.25
N TYR A 25 11.42 -8.22 -3.47
CA TYR A 25 11.27 -8.14 -2.02
C TYR A 25 12.48 -7.49 -1.34
N VAL A 26 13.68 -7.95 -1.65
CA VAL A 26 14.93 -7.42 -1.05
C VAL A 26 15.17 -5.97 -1.46
N GLU A 27 15.01 -5.64 -2.74
CA GLU A 27 15.28 -4.29 -3.23
C GLU A 27 14.22 -3.28 -2.74
N VAL A 28 12.96 -3.66 -2.63
CA VAL A 28 11.92 -2.83 -1.99
C VAL A 28 12.29 -2.52 -0.54
N GLY A 29 12.71 -3.53 0.23
CA GLY A 29 13.18 -3.32 1.60
C GLY A 29 14.35 -2.33 1.71
N LYS A 30 15.30 -2.37 0.76
CA LYS A 30 16.40 -1.40 0.70
C LYS A 30 15.92 0.02 0.41
N ILE A 31 14.95 0.18 -0.51
CA ILE A 31 14.38 1.48 -0.85
C ILE A 31 13.59 2.04 0.35
N GLN A 32 12.78 1.21 1.02
CA GLN A 32 12.10 1.59 2.25
C GLN A 32 13.06 2.11 3.32
N LEU A 33 14.18 1.42 3.54
CA LEU A 33 15.21 1.88 4.48
C LEU A 33 15.82 3.22 4.07
N LYS A 34 16.09 3.43 2.76
CA LYS A 34 16.58 4.71 2.25
C LYS A 34 15.57 5.83 2.51
N TYR A 35 14.30 5.59 2.19
CA TYR A 35 13.23 6.55 2.39
C TYR A 35 13.08 6.95 3.86
N HIS A 36 13.02 5.97 4.77
CA HIS A 36 12.91 6.22 6.20
C HIS A 36 14.13 6.92 6.81
N LYS A 37 15.29 6.80 6.18
CA LYS A 37 16.52 7.51 6.58
C LYS A 37 16.65 8.88 5.93
N HIS A 38 15.68 9.30 5.12
CA HIS A 38 15.76 10.50 4.30
C HIS A 38 16.98 10.49 3.36
N LEU A 39 17.40 9.32 2.90
CA LEU A 39 18.48 9.12 1.95
C LEU A 39 17.93 9.00 0.53
N GLY A 40 18.33 9.88 -0.33
CA GLY A 40 17.92 9.91 -1.74
C GLY A 40 16.75 10.86 -2.01
N ASN A 41 16.58 11.17 -3.29
CA ASN A 41 15.48 11.99 -3.77
C ASN A 41 14.23 11.13 -3.96
N SER A 42 13.07 11.63 -3.60
CA SER A 42 11.78 10.91 -3.73
C SER A 42 11.52 10.48 -5.18
N GLU A 43 11.85 11.31 -6.17
CA GLU A 43 11.70 10.97 -7.59
C GLU A 43 12.58 9.79 -7.98
N GLU A 44 13.84 9.77 -7.53
CA GLU A 44 14.75 8.66 -7.80
C GLU A 44 14.27 7.37 -7.16
N LEU A 45 13.75 7.44 -5.93
CA LEU A 45 13.19 6.26 -5.24
C LEU A 45 11.95 5.72 -5.97
N VAL A 46 11.07 6.60 -6.45
CA VAL A 46 9.90 6.20 -7.26
C VAL A 46 10.36 5.55 -8.57
N GLN A 47 11.36 6.09 -9.27
CA GLN A 47 11.89 5.47 -10.48
C GLN A 47 12.52 4.10 -10.22
N GLN A 48 13.25 3.94 -9.13
CA GLN A 48 13.78 2.64 -8.71
C GLN A 48 12.65 1.63 -8.43
N LEU A 49 11.57 2.05 -7.75
CA LEU A 49 10.41 1.19 -7.49
C LEU A 49 9.67 0.80 -8.79
N LYS A 50 9.50 1.74 -9.72
CA LYS A 50 8.92 1.44 -11.04
C LYS A 50 9.77 0.43 -11.82
N ALA A 51 11.08 0.59 -11.82
CA ALA A 51 11.98 -0.38 -12.45
C ALA A 51 11.92 -1.77 -11.78
N LEU A 52 11.68 -1.82 -10.46
CA LEU A 52 11.44 -3.10 -9.77
C LEU A 52 10.09 -3.72 -10.16
N LEU A 53 9.05 -2.92 -10.33
CA LEU A 53 7.75 -3.40 -10.77
C LEU A 53 7.85 -4.06 -12.15
N GLU A 54 8.63 -3.48 -13.06
CA GLU A 54 8.85 -4.00 -14.43
C GLU A 54 9.55 -5.37 -14.47
N ILE A 55 10.09 -5.88 -13.36
CA ILE A 55 10.65 -7.23 -13.28
C ILE A 55 9.55 -8.29 -13.47
N THR A 56 8.36 -8.05 -12.94
CA THR A 56 7.21 -8.99 -13.01
C THR A 56 6.07 -8.42 -13.84
N LEU A 57 5.89 -7.11 -13.86
CA LEU A 57 4.79 -6.43 -14.52
C LEU A 57 5.30 -5.18 -15.23
N LYS A 58 5.08 -5.07 -16.54
CA LYS A 58 5.36 -3.83 -17.24
C LYS A 58 4.39 -2.75 -16.76
N PHE A 59 4.91 -1.56 -16.42
CA PHE A 59 4.10 -0.47 -15.90
C PHE A 59 2.95 -0.09 -16.85
N GLU A 60 3.13 -0.24 -18.15
CA GLU A 60 2.10 -0.03 -19.18
C GLU A 60 0.98 -1.06 -19.12
N ASP A 61 1.28 -2.30 -18.69
CA ASP A 61 0.30 -3.38 -18.52
C ASP A 61 -0.49 -3.27 -17.21
N VAL A 62 -0.02 -2.45 -16.27
CA VAL A 62 -0.71 -2.15 -14.99
C VAL A 62 -2.13 -1.63 -15.22
N TYR A 63 -2.36 -0.92 -16.32
CA TYR A 63 -3.67 -0.38 -16.69
C TYR A 63 -4.59 -1.37 -17.42
N ARG A 64 -4.12 -2.59 -17.74
CA ARG A 64 -4.97 -3.62 -18.37
C ARG A 64 -5.86 -4.31 -17.34
N THR A 65 -7.15 -4.40 -17.63
CA THR A 65 -8.22 -4.77 -16.70
C THR A 65 -8.20 -6.21 -16.17
N GLU A 66 -7.41 -7.11 -16.73
CA GLU A 66 -7.49 -8.56 -16.46
C GLU A 66 -6.34 -9.10 -15.56
N TYR A 67 -5.38 -8.25 -15.19
CA TYR A 67 -4.22 -8.71 -14.44
C TYR A 67 -4.48 -8.70 -12.93
N VAL A 68 -4.21 -9.82 -12.27
CA VAL A 68 -4.26 -9.95 -10.81
C VAL A 68 -2.87 -9.65 -10.24
N LEU A 69 -2.77 -8.60 -9.45
CA LEU A 69 -1.51 -8.21 -8.81
C LEU A 69 -1.06 -9.29 -7.81
N ASN A 70 0.21 -9.67 -7.87
CA ASN A 70 0.82 -10.48 -6.84
C ASN A 70 1.19 -9.62 -5.62
N ARG A 71 1.56 -10.29 -4.52
CA ARG A 71 1.87 -9.62 -3.24
C ARG A 71 3.03 -8.62 -3.36
N GLN A 72 4.05 -8.94 -4.14
CA GLN A 72 5.22 -8.07 -4.29
C GLN A 72 4.89 -6.83 -5.11
N GLU A 73 4.08 -6.98 -6.15
CA GLU A 73 3.59 -5.86 -6.95
C GLU A 73 2.75 -4.90 -6.11
N ILE A 74 1.85 -5.41 -5.27
CA ILE A 74 1.08 -4.61 -4.32
C ILE A 74 2.03 -3.88 -3.36
N SER A 75 3.05 -4.54 -2.85
CA SER A 75 4.05 -3.92 -1.97
C SER A 75 4.80 -2.78 -2.66
N VAL A 76 5.25 -2.99 -3.91
CA VAL A 76 5.93 -1.95 -4.70
C VAL A 76 5.02 -0.75 -4.93
N LEU A 77 3.78 -0.99 -5.37
CA LEU A 77 2.79 0.07 -5.62
C LEU A 77 2.47 0.85 -4.34
N THR A 78 2.32 0.14 -3.21
CA THR A 78 2.09 0.76 -1.90
C THR A 78 3.23 1.71 -1.52
N GLU A 79 4.49 1.29 -1.72
CA GLU A 79 5.64 2.15 -1.42
C GLU A 79 5.69 3.38 -2.33
N ILE A 80 5.36 3.25 -3.61
CA ILE A 80 5.24 4.39 -4.52
C ILE A 80 4.16 5.36 -4.01
N ALA A 81 2.99 4.86 -3.63
CA ALA A 81 1.91 5.68 -3.10
C ALA A 81 2.30 6.39 -1.79
N LEU A 82 3.02 5.71 -0.88
CA LEU A 82 3.52 6.30 0.37
C LEU A 82 4.53 7.42 0.12
N ILE A 83 5.39 7.30 -0.90
CA ILE A 83 6.32 8.36 -1.28
C ILE A 83 5.57 9.59 -1.82
N TYR A 84 4.57 9.39 -2.69
CA TYR A 84 3.72 10.49 -3.17
C TYR A 84 2.95 11.13 -2.01
N TRP A 85 2.41 10.32 -1.10
CA TRP A 85 1.74 10.79 0.09
C TRP A 85 2.65 11.67 0.96
N GLY A 86 3.90 11.24 1.19
CA GLY A 86 4.91 12.03 1.92
C GLY A 86 5.28 13.36 1.24
N LYS A 87 5.13 13.45 -0.08
CA LYS A 87 5.26 14.69 -0.87
C LYS A 87 4.00 15.55 -0.85
N LYS A 88 2.94 15.11 -0.21
CA LYS A 88 1.59 15.71 -0.23
C LYS A 88 0.92 15.67 -1.62
N ASP A 89 1.39 14.82 -2.50
CA ASP A 89 0.74 14.53 -3.77
C ASP A 89 -0.32 13.43 -3.53
N TYR A 90 -1.37 13.82 -2.82
CA TYR A 90 -2.44 12.91 -2.39
C TYR A 90 -3.23 12.36 -3.59
N GLN A 91 -3.29 13.12 -4.69
CA GLN A 91 -3.99 12.69 -5.89
C GLN A 91 -3.28 11.48 -6.52
N MET A 92 -1.96 11.55 -6.70
CA MET A 92 -1.19 10.41 -7.23
C MET A 92 -1.22 9.21 -6.28
N ALA A 93 -1.16 9.44 -4.97
CA ALA A 93 -1.30 8.37 -4.00
C ALA A 93 -2.70 7.71 -4.10
N LEU A 94 -3.76 8.52 -4.22
CA LEU A 94 -5.14 8.06 -4.37
C LEU A 94 -5.32 7.18 -5.62
N GLU A 95 -4.80 7.60 -6.76
CA GLU A 95 -4.90 6.85 -8.02
C GLU A 95 -4.26 5.46 -7.90
N ILE A 96 -3.11 5.36 -7.22
CA ILE A 96 -2.43 4.08 -7.00
C ILE A 96 -3.23 3.19 -6.04
N TYR A 97 -3.75 3.73 -4.93
CA TYR A 97 -4.56 2.95 -3.99
C TYR A 97 -5.88 2.51 -4.61
N HIS A 98 -6.52 3.36 -5.40
CA HIS A 98 -7.72 3.01 -6.16
C HIS A 98 -7.43 1.86 -7.12
N PHE A 99 -6.33 1.94 -7.88
CA PHE A 99 -5.90 0.88 -8.77
C PHE A 99 -5.71 -0.45 -8.03
N ILE A 100 -5.05 -0.43 -6.86
CA ILE A 100 -4.86 -1.65 -6.04
C ILE A 100 -6.23 -2.20 -5.57
N ASP A 101 -7.15 -1.34 -5.09
CA ASP A 101 -8.46 -1.78 -4.58
C ASP A 101 -9.32 -2.38 -5.69
N ASP A 102 -9.34 -1.79 -6.88
CA ASP A 102 -10.07 -2.30 -8.04
C ASP A 102 -9.61 -3.71 -8.41
N ARG A 103 -8.28 -3.91 -8.52
CA ARG A 103 -7.71 -5.21 -8.85
C ARG A 103 -7.98 -6.26 -7.79
N TYR A 104 -8.09 -5.84 -6.54
CA TYR A 104 -8.38 -6.73 -5.43
C TYR A 104 -9.87 -7.06 -5.30
N SER A 105 -10.73 -6.09 -5.59
CA SER A 105 -12.18 -6.22 -5.46
C SER A 105 -12.78 -7.11 -6.55
N ASP A 106 -12.25 -7.06 -7.76
CA ASP A 106 -12.73 -7.83 -8.92
C ASP A 106 -12.19 -9.27 -8.93
N SER A 107 -11.15 -9.59 -8.14
CA SER A 107 -10.62 -10.94 -8.13
C SER A 107 -11.59 -11.90 -7.45
N CYS A 108 -12.08 -12.90 -8.19
CA CYS A 108 -12.84 -14.04 -7.65
C CYS A 108 -12.04 -14.85 -6.63
N ILE A 109 -10.76 -14.63 -6.55
CA ILE A 109 -9.81 -15.25 -5.64
C ILE A 109 -9.53 -14.23 -4.55
N LYS A 110 -10.31 -14.26 -3.47
CA LYS A 110 -9.95 -13.55 -2.22
C LYS A 110 -9.07 -14.47 -1.38
N PRO A 111 -7.76 -14.52 -1.58
CA PRO A 111 -6.91 -15.39 -0.78
C PRO A 111 -6.86 -14.77 0.63
N VAL A 112 -7.31 -15.53 1.61
CA VAL A 112 -7.22 -15.20 3.05
C VAL A 112 -5.79 -14.76 3.46
N PHE A 113 -4.79 -15.16 2.69
CA PHE A 113 -3.37 -14.87 2.91
C PHE A 113 -2.95 -13.43 2.59
N HIS A 114 -3.63 -12.73 1.69
CA HIS A 114 -3.29 -11.35 1.30
C HIS A 114 -4.03 -10.28 2.09
N MET A 115 -4.90 -10.66 3.01
CA MET A 115 -5.77 -9.72 3.74
C MET A 115 -5.03 -8.69 4.59
N LEU A 116 -3.82 -8.99 5.09
CA LEU A 116 -3.06 -8.02 5.90
C LEU A 116 -2.56 -6.86 5.05
N ASP A 117 -1.99 -7.17 3.89
CA ASP A 117 -1.45 -6.15 2.98
C ASP A 117 -2.60 -5.32 2.38
N TRP A 118 -3.73 -5.97 2.04
CA TRP A 118 -4.93 -5.30 1.56
C TRP A 118 -5.54 -4.37 2.63
N ASN A 119 -5.65 -4.82 3.90
CA ASN A 119 -6.19 -4.00 4.98
C ASN A 119 -5.35 -2.74 5.23
N MET A 120 -4.03 -2.82 5.09
CA MET A 120 -3.16 -1.65 5.16
C MET A 120 -3.40 -0.70 3.99
N ASN A 121 -3.54 -1.24 2.77
CA ASN A 121 -3.78 -0.43 1.58
C ASN A 121 -5.13 0.28 1.63
N ILE A 122 -6.21 -0.40 2.03
CA ILE A 122 -7.54 0.23 2.11
C ILE A 122 -7.59 1.31 3.19
N ALA A 123 -6.84 1.16 4.29
CA ALA A 123 -6.72 2.20 5.30
C ALA A 123 -5.94 3.43 4.78
N ASN A 124 -4.86 3.20 4.02
CA ASN A 124 -4.12 4.28 3.36
C ASN A 124 -4.95 4.95 2.25
N TYR A 125 -5.76 4.18 1.53
CA TYR A 125 -6.71 4.68 0.53
C TYR A 125 -7.75 5.60 1.17
N ALA A 126 -8.40 5.15 2.26
CA ALA A 126 -9.34 5.97 3.01
C ALA A 126 -8.72 7.28 3.50
N ARG A 127 -7.47 7.23 3.97
CA ARG A 127 -6.74 8.42 4.39
C ARG A 127 -6.43 9.38 3.24
N ALA A 128 -6.07 8.87 2.07
CA ALA A 128 -5.85 9.71 0.89
C ALA A 128 -7.13 10.42 0.45
N LEU A 129 -8.28 9.73 0.53
CA LEU A 129 -9.60 10.33 0.29
C LEU A 129 -9.92 11.44 1.31
N ASP A 130 -9.61 11.21 2.59
CA ASP A 130 -9.81 12.18 3.68
C ASP A 130 -8.98 13.45 3.47
N GLU A 131 -7.70 13.33 3.14
CA GLU A 131 -6.82 14.48 2.84
C GLU A 131 -7.32 15.31 1.65
N LEU A 132 -7.98 14.67 0.67
CA LEU A 132 -8.61 15.32 -0.47
C LEU A 132 -10.04 15.79 -0.21
N LYS A 133 -10.53 15.63 1.05
CA LYS A 133 -11.88 16.01 1.49
C LYS A 133 -13.03 15.25 0.80
N TYR A 134 -12.75 14.04 0.30
CA TYR A 134 -13.76 13.11 -0.21
C TYR A 134 -14.34 12.29 0.96
N PHE A 135 -14.94 12.99 1.93
CA PHE A 135 -15.37 12.42 3.21
C PHE A 135 -16.34 11.24 3.10
N LYS A 136 -17.29 11.32 2.16
CA LYS A 136 -18.28 10.24 1.96
C LYS A 136 -17.60 8.96 1.50
N GLU A 137 -16.70 9.06 0.53
CA GLU A 137 -15.94 7.96 -0.03
C GLU A 137 -14.97 7.40 1.02
N ALA A 138 -14.28 8.26 1.76
CA ALA A 138 -13.39 7.86 2.85
C ALA A 138 -14.15 7.08 3.94
N MET A 139 -15.31 7.58 4.36
CA MET A 139 -16.16 6.92 5.34
C MET A 139 -16.63 5.54 4.85
N CYS A 140 -17.12 5.45 3.62
CA CYS A 140 -17.55 4.19 3.00
C CYS A 140 -16.40 3.18 2.92
N THR A 141 -15.21 3.64 2.51
CA THR A 141 -14.00 2.82 2.40
C THR A 141 -13.57 2.29 3.78
N CYS A 142 -13.60 3.13 4.82
CA CYS A 142 -13.33 2.69 6.20
C CYS A 142 -14.35 1.66 6.68
N GLN A 143 -15.65 1.86 6.42
CA GLN A 143 -16.70 0.92 6.83
C GLN A 143 -16.51 -0.44 6.16
N LYS A 144 -16.23 -0.47 4.85
CA LYS A 144 -15.91 -1.68 4.10
C LYS A 144 -14.70 -2.40 4.70
N ALA A 145 -13.63 -1.68 5.01
CA ALA A 145 -12.43 -2.23 5.63
C ALA A 145 -12.71 -2.82 7.01
N VAL A 146 -13.42 -2.10 7.88
CA VAL A 146 -13.80 -2.57 9.22
C VAL A 146 -14.62 -3.85 9.14
N GLN A 147 -15.64 -3.90 8.30
CA GLN A 147 -16.48 -5.11 8.13
C GLN A 147 -15.65 -6.31 7.69
N GLN A 148 -14.75 -6.14 6.74
CA GLN A 148 -13.90 -7.21 6.24
C GLN A 148 -12.89 -7.69 7.27
N MET A 149 -12.28 -6.77 8.04
CA MET A 149 -11.38 -7.12 9.14
C MET A 149 -12.10 -7.91 10.24
N LEU A 150 -13.31 -7.50 10.62
CA LEU A 150 -14.11 -8.20 11.61
C LEU A 150 -14.52 -9.60 11.11
N TYR A 151 -14.95 -9.72 9.84
CA TYR A 151 -15.28 -11.00 9.24
C TYR A 151 -14.10 -11.97 9.20
N ALA A 152 -12.90 -11.46 8.91
CA ALA A 152 -11.69 -12.25 8.84
C ALA A 152 -11.05 -12.56 10.20
N GLY A 153 -11.54 -11.96 11.29
CA GLY A 153 -10.92 -12.06 12.62
C GLY A 153 -9.53 -11.43 12.69
N LYS A 154 -9.23 -10.42 11.84
CA LYS A 154 -7.93 -9.74 11.73
C LYS A 154 -8.12 -8.23 11.83
N GLY A 155 -7.67 -7.63 12.92
CA GLY A 155 -7.89 -6.22 13.21
C GLY A 155 -6.65 -5.31 13.13
N ALA A 156 -5.62 -5.67 12.33
CA ALA A 156 -4.36 -4.93 12.33
C ALA A 156 -4.51 -3.43 12.01
N SER A 157 -5.44 -3.06 11.12
CA SER A 157 -5.71 -1.66 10.73
C SER A 157 -7.04 -1.13 11.27
N LEU A 158 -7.73 -1.88 12.12
CA LEU A 158 -9.06 -1.52 12.64
C LEU A 158 -9.03 -0.17 13.35
N GLY A 159 -8.12 0.00 14.30
CA GLY A 159 -7.99 1.26 15.05
C GLY A 159 -7.69 2.46 14.15
N TYR A 160 -6.93 2.25 13.08
CA TYR A 160 -6.62 3.29 12.13
C TYR A 160 -7.84 3.73 11.30
N CYS A 161 -8.65 2.77 10.82
CA CYS A 161 -9.91 3.07 10.12
C CYS A 161 -10.91 3.80 11.04
N LEU A 162 -11.02 3.37 12.29
CA LEU A 162 -11.90 4.03 13.26
C LEU A 162 -11.43 5.46 13.59
N MET A 163 -10.11 5.68 13.66
CA MET A 163 -9.55 7.02 13.84
C MET A 163 -9.89 7.94 12.67
N ILE A 164 -9.75 7.48 11.41
CA ILE A 164 -10.13 8.27 10.24
C ILE A 164 -11.62 8.62 10.29
N GLN A 165 -12.49 7.65 10.61
CA GLN A 165 -13.93 7.91 10.73
C GLN A 165 -14.23 9.00 11.80
N ALA A 166 -13.58 8.92 12.97
CA ALA A 166 -13.74 9.92 14.00
C ALA A 166 -13.29 11.31 13.54
N CYS A 167 -12.14 11.43 12.88
CA CYS A 167 -11.65 12.70 12.33
C CYS A 167 -12.64 13.29 11.31
N ILE A 168 -13.17 12.48 10.40
CA ILE A 168 -14.16 12.93 9.41
C ILE A 168 -15.44 13.43 10.11
N MET A 169 -15.93 12.69 11.13
CA MET A 169 -17.13 13.11 11.87
C MET A 169 -16.91 14.43 12.61
N GLU A 170 -15.74 14.64 13.19
CA GLU A 170 -15.37 15.89 13.83
C GLU A 170 -15.31 17.05 12.83
N GLU A 171 -14.68 16.86 11.65
CA GLU A 171 -14.62 17.90 10.60
C GLU A 171 -16.00 18.23 10.02
N GLU A 172 -16.91 17.27 9.92
CA GLU A 172 -18.29 17.49 9.49
C GLU A 172 -19.20 18.06 10.61
N GLY A 173 -18.68 18.29 11.81
CA GLY A 173 -19.42 18.79 12.97
C GLY A 173 -20.46 17.81 13.50
N LYS A 174 -20.29 16.52 13.26
CA LYS A 174 -21.13 15.46 13.81
C LYS A 174 -20.51 15.00 15.14
N GLU A 175 -21.34 14.87 16.17
CA GLU A 175 -20.89 14.27 17.44
C GLU A 175 -20.42 12.82 17.21
N VAL A 176 -19.29 12.46 17.79
CA VAL A 176 -18.67 11.13 17.70
C VAL A 176 -19.29 10.19 18.71
#